data_52ea2898c130c57cf50ba31e7b904314
#
_entry.id   52ea2898c130c57cf50ba31e7b904314
#
_cell.length_a   1.000
_cell.length_b   1.000
_cell.length_c   1.000
_cell.angle_alpha   90.00
_cell.angle_beta   90.00
_cell.angle_gamma   90.00
#
_symmetry.space_group_name_H-M   'P 1'
#
loop_
_entity.id
_entity.type
_entity.pdbx_description
1 polymer ?
#
loop_
_entity_poly.entity_id
_entity_poly.type
_entity_poly.pdbx_seq_one_letter_code
_entity_poly.pdbx_strand_id
1 'polypeptide(L)'
;VYWKDMRVESTPQTAMNIGLSYRGPHNIYASIDLNYYNNMYLSMNPLYRTDEVLLPTMTDEQIRELRSQEKFDSAYTLSASIGKNFYIQRRYTLGFSLQVNNILNNQNIKTGGYEQMRMSKVRGEGGEQIYGRFPSKYFYLFGTTYYLNVYFRF
;
A
#
# COMPACT_ATOMS: atom_id res chain seq x y z
N VAL A 1 15.93 11.09 -20.44
CA VAL A 1 14.92 10.74 -19.44
C VAL A 1 15.24 11.44 -18.13
N TYR A 2 14.27 12.12 -17.56
CA TYR A 2 14.43 12.85 -16.30
C TYR A 2 14.09 11.96 -15.10
N TRP A 3 15.11 11.63 -14.27
CA TRP A 3 15.00 10.75 -13.10
C TRP A 3 15.39 11.41 -11.77
N LYS A 4 15.63 12.71 -11.78
CA LYS A 4 16.06 13.41 -10.58
C LYS A 4 14.98 13.37 -9.50
N ASP A 5 15.37 13.07 -8.27
CA ASP A 5 14.53 13.07 -7.06
C ASP A 5 13.36 12.08 -7.07
N MET A 6 13.39 11.05 -7.94
CA MET A 6 12.38 10.00 -7.97
C MET A 6 12.55 9.04 -6.78
N ARG A 7 11.41 8.62 -6.23
CA ARG A 7 11.34 7.76 -5.05
C ARG A 7 11.04 6.32 -5.45
N VAL A 8 11.44 5.38 -4.59
CA VAL A 8 11.15 3.96 -4.78
C VAL A 8 9.62 3.75 -4.78
N GLU A 9 9.17 2.97 -5.73
CA GLU A 9 7.75 2.75 -6.04
C GLU A 9 7.13 1.70 -5.13
N SER A 10 5.83 1.84 -4.86
CA SER A 10 4.97 0.83 -4.21
C SER A 10 5.45 0.30 -2.85
N THR A 11 6.47 0.92 -2.26
CA THR A 11 7.01 0.54 -0.95
C THR A 11 6.96 1.76 -0.03
N PRO A 12 6.39 1.64 1.18
CA PRO A 12 6.42 2.73 2.14
C PRO A 12 7.86 3.02 2.58
N GLN A 13 8.31 4.24 2.41
CA GLN A 13 9.63 4.66 2.88
C GLN A 13 9.62 5.02 4.37
N THR A 14 8.43 5.15 4.94
CA THR A 14 8.22 5.30 6.37
C THR A 14 7.19 4.26 6.81
N ALA A 15 7.61 3.33 7.65
CA ALA A 15 6.74 2.33 8.25
C ALA A 15 6.99 2.31 9.77
N MET A 16 5.91 2.33 10.54
CA MET A 16 5.94 2.23 12.00
C MET A 16 4.96 1.16 12.46
N ASN A 17 5.35 0.40 13.48
CA ASN A 17 4.48 -0.55 14.15
C ASN A 17 4.51 -0.26 15.65
N ILE A 18 3.32 -0.26 16.27
CA ILE A 18 3.16 -0.24 17.72
C ILE A 18 2.30 -1.43 18.08
N GLY A 19 2.88 -2.36 18.83
CA GLY A 19 2.23 -3.61 19.22
C GLY A 19 2.16 -3.77 20.74
N LEU A 20 1.05 -4.30 21.21
CA LEU A 20 0.87 -4.77 22.59
C LEU A 20 0.61 -6.28 22.54
N SER A 21 1.32 -7.03 23.38
CA SER A 21 1.12 -8.47 23.51
C SER A 21 0.86 -8.84 24.97
N TYR A 22 -0.07 -9.74 25.16
CA TYR A 22 -0.44 -10.29 26.45
C TYR A 22 -0.26 -11.79 26.47
N ARG A 23 0.35 -12.30 27.54
CA ARG A 23 0.42 -13.75 27.82
C ARG A 23 -0.21 -13.97 29.18
N GLY A 24 -1.37 -14.64 29.16
CA GLY A 24 -2.18 -14.89 30.34
C GLY A 24 -2.02 -16.31 30.88
N PRO A 25 -2.71 -16.61 31.98
CA PRO A 25 -2.78 -17.94 32.54
C PRO A 25 -3.41 -18.92 31.54
N HIS A 26 -3.20 -20.23 31.75
CA HIS A 26 -3.71 -21.31 30.90
C HIS A 26 -3.26 -21.22 29.44
N ASN A 27 -2.06 -20.65 29.20
CA ASN A 27 -1.44 -20.51 27.88
C ASN A 27 -2.30 -19.77 26.85
N ILE A 28 -3.03 -18.75 27.30
CA ILE A 28 -3.71 -17.78 26.45
C ILE A 28 -2.71 -16.70 26.07
N TYR A 29 -2.72 -16.32 24.81
CA TYR A 29 -1.96 -15.18 24.30
C TYR A 29 -2.83 -14.34 23.37
N ALA A 30 -2.60 -13.05 23.40
CA ALA A 30 -3.28 -12.10 22.55
C ALA A 30 -2.31 -10.99 22.13
N SER A 31 -2.49 -10.43 20.95
CA SER A 31 -1.79 -9.22 20.53
C SER A 31 -2.73 -8.27 19.80
N ILE A 32 -2.35 -6.99 19.80
CA ILE A 32 -2.92 -5.95 18.99
C ILE A 32 -1.79 -5.12 18.42
N ASP A 33 -1.84 -4.83 17.12
CA ASP A 33 -0.77 -4.21 16.37
C ASP A 33 -1.34 -3.07 15.50
N LEU A 34 -0.87 -1.86 15.73
CA LEU A 34 -1.15 -0.70 14.91
C LEU A 34 0.02 -0.46 13.97
N ASN A 35 -0.25 -0.48 12.67
CA ASN A 35 0.73 -0.19 11.64
C ASN A 35 0.40 1.15 10.98
N TYR A 36 1.42 1.96 10.76
CA TYR A 36 1.36 3.22 10.05
C TYR A 36 2.31 3.20 8.86
N TYR A 37 1.85 3.68 7.72
CA TYR A 37 2.61 3.74 6.47
C TYR A 37 2.54 5.13 5.88
N ASN A 38 3.67 5.62 5.39
CA ASN A 38 3.74 6.93 4.72
C ASN A 38 4.83 6.91 3.66
N ASN A 39 4.85 7.97 2.83
CA ASN A 39 5.82 8.14 1.76
C ASN A 39 5.83 6.93 0.80
N MET A 40 4.65 6.51 0.36
CA MET A 40 4.46 5.57 -0.75
C MET A 40 4.21 6.35 -2.05
N TYR A 41 4.76 5.86 -3.14
CA TYR A 41 4.71 6.52 -4.43
C TYR A 41 4.24 5.58 -5.52
N LEU A 42 3.53 6.15 -6.49
CA LEU A 42 3.06 5.43 -7.67
C LEU A 42 4.24 5.01 -8.56
N SER A 43 4.12 3.85 -9.20
CA SER A 43 5.07 3.45 -10.24
C SER A 43 4.94 4.36 -11.45
N MET A 44 6.06 4.96 -11.83
CA MET A 44 6.09 5.97 -12.87
C MET A 44 6.31 5.38 -14.25
N ASN A 45 5.71 6.03 -15.24
CA ASN A 45 5.98 5.72 -16.63
C ASN A 45 7.16 6.55 -17.15
N PRO A 46 8.25 5.91 -17.63
CA PRO A 46 9.40 6.61 -18.18
C PRO A 46 9.08 7.54 -19.36
N LEU A 47 8.05 7.25 -20.15
CA LEU A 47 7.67 8.06 -21.32
C LEU A 47 7.33 9.49 -20.94
N TYR A 48 6.64 9.71 -19.81
CA TYR A 48 6.32 11.07 -19.35
C TYR A 48 7.54 11.89 -18.91
N ARG A 49 8.70 11.26 -18.81
CA ARG A 49 9.97 11.85 -18.36
C ARG A 49 10.97 12.02 -19.52
N THR A 50 10.51 11.87 -20.76
CA THR A 50 11.30 12.14 -21.96
C THR A 50 10.99 13.55 -22.52
N ASP A 51 11.90 14.08 -23.30
CA ASP A 51 11.69 15.38 -23.95
C ASP A 51 10.75 15.28 -25.15
N GLU A 52 10.55 14.07 -25.68
CA GLU A 52 9.64 13.81 -26.81
C GLU A 52 8.16 14.06 -26.47
N VAL A 53 7.82 14.08 -25.19
CA VAL A 53 6.45 14.34 -24.70
C VAL A 53 6.17 15.82 -24.52
N LEU A 54 7.22 16.64 -24.49
CA LEU A 54 7.11 18.08 -24.28
C LEU A 54 6.64 18.75 -25.56
N LEU A 55 5.54 19.45 -25.47
CA LEU A 55 5.07 20.33 -26.55
C LEU A 55 5.66 21.73 -26.34
N PRO A 56 6.00 22.45 -27.43
CA PRO A 56 6.51 23.82 -27.34
C PRO A 56 5.55 24.81 -26.64
N THR A 57 4.27 24.46 -26.57
CA THR A 57 3.19 25.22 -25.95
C THR A 57 3.00 24.97 -24.46
N MET A 58 3.70 23.98 -23.89
CA MET A 58 3.59 23.65 -22.47
C MET A 58 4.27 24.70 -21.60
N THR A 59 3.57 25.08 -20.52
CA THR A 59 4.15 25.91 -19.47
C THR A 59 5.08 25.08 -18.57
N ASP A 60 5.99 25.74 -17.88
CA ASP A 60 6.90 25.09 -16.91
C ASP A 60 6.14 24.35 -15.80
N GLU A 61 4.95 24.84 -15.44
CA GLU A 61 4.08 24.22 -14.44
C GLU A 61 3.50 22.91 -14.95
N GLN A 62 3.00 22.88 -16.18
CA GLN A 62 2.50 21.66 -16.84
C GLN A 62 3.61 20.63 -17.03
N ILE A 63 4.81 21.06 -17.37
CA ILE A 63 5.98 20.18 -17.49
C ILE A 63 6.33 19.56 -16.11
N ARG A 64 6.30 20.36 -15.05
CA ARG A 64 6.58 19.90 -13.70
C ARG A 64 5.53 18.90 -13.23
N GLU A 65 4.25 19.19 -13.46
CA GLU A 65 3.15 18.30 -13.14
C GLU A 65 3.26 16.97 -13.90
N LEU A 66 3.52 17.04 -15.21
CA LEU A 66 3.71 15.85 -16.05
C LEU A 66 4.85 14.96 -15.58
N ARG A 67 5.94 15.54 -15.10
CA ARG A 67 7.13 14.85 -14.62
C ARG A 67 7.07 14.44 -13.14
N SER A 68 6.13 15.00 -12.38
CA SER A 68 6.00 14.69 -10.94
C SER A 68 5.63 13.22 -10.70
N GLN A 69 6.05 12.69 -9.60
CA GLN A 69 5.65 11.36 -9.12
C GLN A 69 4.49 11.50 -8.13
N GLU A 70 3.42 10.76 -8.34
CA GLU A 70 2.28 10.78 -7.43
C GLU A 70 2.66 10.13 -6.09
N LYS A 71 2.41 10.86 -5.01
CA LYS A 71 2.54 10.36 -3.64
C LYS A 71 1.17 9.93 -3.13
N PHE A 72 1.10 8.76 -2.48
CA PHE A 72 -0.11 8.29 -1.83
C PHE A 72 -0.28 8.91 -0.44
N ASP A 73 -1.51 9.00 0.01
CA ASP A 73 -1.83 9.41 1.37
C ASP A 73 -1.24 8.45 2.40
N SER A 74 -1.01 8.96 3.60
CA SER A 74 -0.62 8.13 4.73
C SER A 74 -1.75 7.15 5.10
N ALA A 75 -1.38 5.97 5.54
CA ALA A 75 -2.32 4.92 5.85
C ALA A 75 -1.99 4.25 7.17
N TYR A 76 -3.01 3.70 7.82
CA TYR A 76 -2.85 2.89 9.01
C TYR A 76 -3.78 1.68 9.00
N THR A 77 -3.32 0.59 9.60
CA THR A 77 -4.10 -0.63 9.77
C THR A 77 -3.99 -1.12 11.22
N LEU A 78 -5.07 -1.69 11.71
CA LEU A 78 -5.12 -2.33 13.01
C LEU A 78 -5.30 -3.82 12.82
N SER A 79 -4.46 -4.62 13.49
CA SER A 79 -4.53 -6.07 13.47
C SER A 79 -4.58 -6.60 14.90
N ALA A 80 -5.19 -7.75 15.10
CA ALA A 80 -5.20 -8.40 16.40
C ALA A 80 -5.08 -9.92 16.24
N SER A 81 -4.55 -10.56 17.25
CA SER A 81 -4.52 -12.02 17.33
C SER A 81 -4.89 -12.50 18.74
N ILE A 82 -5.48 -13.67 18.78
CA ILE A 82 -5.75 -14.39 20.03
C ILE A 82 -5.49 -15.88 19.81
N GLY A 83 -4.92 -16.54 20.78
CA GLY A 83 -4.70 -17.97 20.71
C GLY A 83 -4.59 -18.63 22.08
N LYS A 84 -4.70 -19.94 22.06
CA LYS A 84 -4.62 -20.78 23.27
C LYS A 84 -4.00 -22.12 22.95
N ASN A 85 -3.17 -22.60 23.88
CA ASN A 85 -2.58 -23.93 23.83
C ASN A 85 -3.14 -24.77 24.97
N PHE A 86 -3.58 -25.99 24.66
CA PHE A 86 -4.00 -27.01 25.60
C PHE A 86 -2.95 -28.09 25.66
N TYR A 87 -2.46 -28.38 26.85
CA TYR A 87 -1.56 -29.49 27.11
C TYR A 87 -2.38 -30.67 27.66
N ILE A 88 -2.40 -31.77 26.92
CA ILE A 88 -3.15 -32.97 27.26
C ILE A 88 -2.14 -34.01 27.71
N GLN A 89 -2.30 -34.48 28.96
CA GLN A 89 -1.46 -35.55 29.59
C GLN A 89 0.07 -35.26 29.50
N ARG A 90 0.48 -33.98 29.42
CA ARG A 90 1.88 -33.56 29.25
C ARG A 90 2.59 -34.12 28.00
N ARG A 91 1.89 -34.81 27.13
CA ARG A 91 2.41 -35.45 25.92
C ARG A 91 1.90 -34.78 24.65
N TYR A 92 0.65 -34.38 24.65
CA TYR A 92 0.01 -33.82 23.47
C TYR A 92 -0.25 -32.30 23.65
N THR A 93 -0.11 -31.57 22.58
CA THR A 93 -0.46 -30.14 22.57
C THR A 93 -1.45 -29.86 21.44
N LEU A 94 -2.63 -29.36 21.79
CA LEU A 94 -3.59 -28.82 20.85
C LEU A 94 -3.55 -27.27 20.95
N GLY A 95 -3.28 -26.60 19.87
CA GLY A 95 -3.27 -25.17 19.83
C GLY A 95 -4.15 -24.64 18.73
N PHE A 96 -4.71 -23.46 18.96
CA PHE A 96 -5.38 -22.68 17.95
C PHE A 96 -5.11 -21.20 18.14
N SER A 97 -5.07 -20.50 17.03
CA SER A 97 -4.97 -19.03 17.00
C SER A 97 -5.83 -18.46 15.89
N LEU A 98 -6.49 -17.37 16.20
CA LEU A 98 -7.20 -16.53 15.26
C LEU A 98 -6.43 -15.22 15.11
N GLN A 99 -6.14 -14.84 13.88
CA GLN A 99 -5.59 -13.56 13.54
C GLN A 99 -6.58 -12.81 12.66
N VAL A 100 -6.79 -11.54 12.96
CA VAL A 100 -7.64 -10.63 12.19
C VAL A 100 -6.78 -9.47 11.75
N ASN A 101 -6.62 -9.28 10.45
CA ASN A 101 -5.89 -8.16 9.87
C ASN A 101 -6.85 -7.11 9.35
N ASN A 102 -6.42 -5.85 9.39
CA ASN A 102 -7.20 -4.70 8.97
C ASN A 102 -8.60 -4.68 9.58
N ILE A 103 -8.68 -4.71 10.91
CA ILE A 103 -9.94 -4.71 11.68
C ILE A 103 -10.82 -3.51 11.33
N LEU A 104 -10.20 -2.38 10.99
CA LEU A 104 -10.89 -1.16 10.60
C LEU A 104 -11.54 -1.24 9.21
N ASN A 105 -11.31 -2.35 8.48
CA ASN A 105 -11.81 -2.59 7.14
C ASN A 105 -11.54 -1.43 6.16
N ASN A 106 -10.36 -0.82 6.27
CA ASN A 106 -9.99 0.29 5.40
C ASN A 106 -9.52 -0.24 4.04
N GLN A 107 -10.40 -0.17 3.05
CA GLN A 107 -10.16 -0.62 1.68
C GLN A 107 -9.68 0.50 0.75
N ASN A 108 -9.61 1.74 1.24
CA ASN A 108 -9.20 2.89 0.43
C ASN A 108 -7.68 3.11 0.45
N ILE A 109 -6.92 2.26 1.14
CA ILE A 109 -5.47 2.35 1.21
C ILE A 109 -4.87 1.90 -0.12
N LYS A 110 -4.24 2.81 -0.84
CA LYS A 110 -3.48 2.50 -2.05
C LYS A 110 -2.18 1.79 -1.64
N THR A 111 -1.99 0.56 -2.12
CA THR A 111 -0.79 -0.25 -1.85
C THR A 111 0.22 -0.22 -2.98
N GLY A 112 -0.17 0.32 -4.12
CA GLY A 112 0.65 0.43 -5.32
C GLY A 112 -0.17 0.85 -6.51
N GLY A 113 0.40 0.69 -7.68
CA GLY A 113 -0.21 1.03 -8.95
C GLY A 113 0.83 1.48 -9.95
N TYR A 114 0.37 1.94 -11.10
CA TYR A 114 1.25 2.42 -12.14
C TYR A 114 0.60 3.49 -13.02
N GLU A 115 1.41 4.39 -13.54
CA GLU A 115 1.02 5.30 -14.61
C GLU A 115 0.83 4.53 -15.91
N GLN A 116 -0.27 4.74 -16.60
CA GLN A 116 -0.51 4.06 -17.87
C GLN A 116 0.38 4.63 -18.97
N MET A 117 0.85 3.77 -19.88
CA MET A 117 1.66 4.18 -21.04
C MET A 117 0.88 4.99 -22.09
N ARG A 118 -0.43 5.06 -21.96
CA ARG A 118 -1.29 5.77 -22.89
C ARG A 118 -1.25 7.26 -22.59
N MET A 119 -1.14 8.06 -23.65
CA MET A 119 -1.34 9.51 -23.60
C MET A 119 -2.71 9.83 -24.19
N SER A 120 -3.45 10.66 -23.50
CA SER A 120 -4.64 11.28 -24.08
C SER A 120 -4.23 12.52 -24.85
N LYS A 121 -4.64 12.58 -26.11
CA LYS A 121 -4.59 13.86 -26.85
C LYS A 121 -5.86 14.61 -26.52
N VAL A 122 -5.74 15.67 -25.75
CA VAL A 122 -6.84 16.57 -25.41
C VAL A 122 -6.67 17.83 -26.24
N ARG A 123 -7.77 18.34 -26.78
CA ARG A 123 -7.78 19.62 -27.47
C ARG A 123 -7.96 20.70 -26.41
N GLY A 124 -6.98 21.59 -26.27
CA GLY A 124 -7.08 22.73 -25.39
C GLY A 124 -8.12 23.76 -25.85
N GLU A 125 -8.46 24.72 -25.00
CA GLU A 125 -9.45 25.77 -25.29
C GLU A 125 -9.09 26.64 -26.50
N GLY A 126 -7.80 26.74 -26.84
CA GLY A 126 -7.29 27.42 -28.04
C GLY A 126 -7.18 26.55 -29.29
N GLY A 127 -7.61 25.27 -29.21
CA GLY A 127 -7.54 24.34 -30.35
C GLY A 127 -6.20 23.60 -30.50
N GLU A 128 -5.21 23.89 -29.66
CA GLU A 128 -3.93 23.21 -29.61
C GLU A 128 -4.09 21.76 -29.10
N GLN A 129 -3.20 20.87 -29.54
CA GLN A 129 -3.12 19.52 -28.98
C GLN A 129 -2.33 19.55 -27.67
N ILE A 130 -2.99 19.15 -26.58
CA ILE A 130 -2.35 18.98 -25.27
C ILE A 130 -2.24 17.49 -24.98
N TYR A 131 -1.05 17.04 -24.57
CA TYR A 131 -0.89 15.68 -24.06
C TYR A 131 -1.23 15.66 -22.57
N GLY A 132 -2.28 14.90 -22.22
CA GLY A 132 -2.66 14.64 -20.85
C GLY A 132 -2.23 13.24 -20.40
N ARG A 133 -1.99 13.06 -19.09
CA ARG A 133 -1.83 11.74 -18.52
C ARG A 133 -3.13 10.96 -18.63
N PHE A 134 -3.03 9.72 -19.04
CA PHE A 134 -4.14 8.79 -18.90
C PHE A 134 -4.30 8.44 -17.41
N PRO A 135 -5.53 8.25 -16.89
CA PRO A 135 -5.73 7.95 -15.47
C PRO A 135 -4.86 6.78 -15.00
N SER A 136 -4.19 6.95 -13.88
CA SER A 136 -3.36 5.92 -13.27
C SER A 136 -4.20 4.72 -12.82
N LYS A 137 -3.58 3.55 -12.71
CA LYS A 137 -4.17 2.36 -12.12
C LYS A 137 -3.66 2.17 -10.71
N TYR A 138 -4.55 1.84 -9.79
CA TYR A 138 -4.21 1.67 -8.37
C TYR A 138 -4.54 0.27 -7.90
N PHE A 139 -3.71 -0.22 -7.00
CA PHE A 139 -3.96 -1.42 -6.21
C PHE A 139 -4.33 -0.98 -4.79
N TYR A 140 -5.33 -1.64 -4.23
CA TYR A 140 -5.84 -1.32 -2.91
C TYR A 140 -5.62 -2.47 -1.95
N LEU A 141 -5.52 -2.13 -0.68
CA LEU A 141 -5.46 -3.11 0.39
C LEU A 141 -6.78 -3.89 0.45
N PHE A 142 -6.67 -5.18 0.73
CA PHE A 142 -7.85 -6.00 1.04
C PHE A 142 -8.51 -5.49 2.33
N GLY A 143 -9.82 -5.66 2.40
CA GLY A 143 -10.59 -5.43 3.63
C GLY A 143 -10.14 -6.33 4.78
N THR A 144 -10.96 -6.47 5.79
CA THR A 144 -10.68 -7.33 6.93
C THR A 144 -10.44 -8.78 6.48
N THR A 145 -9.33 -9.35 6.88
CA THR A 145 -9.00 -10.76 6.60
C THR A 145 -8.82 -11.54 7.90
N TYR A 146 -9.25 -12.79 7.86
CA TYR A 146 -9.20 -13.71 9.00
C TYR A 146 -8.30 -14.88 8.67
N TYR A 147 -7.47 -15.26 9.62
CA TYR A 147 -6.64 -16.45 9.53
C TYR A 147 -6.79 -17.28 10.80
N LEU A 148 -7.34 -18.51 10.66
CA LEU A 148 -7.46 -19.46 11.74
C LEU A 148 -6.39 -20.55 11.56
N ASN A 149 -5.56 -20.72 12.57
CA ASN A 149 -4.59 -21.81 12.62
C ASN A 149 -4.94 -22.78 13.76
N VAL A 150 -5.00 -24.05 13.44
CA VAL A 150 -5.20 -25.14 14.40
C VAL A 150 -4.08 -26.16 14.20
N TYR A 151 -3.42 -26.53 15.27
CA TYR A 151 -2.35 -27.52 15.21
C TYR A 151 -2.42 -28.52 16.34
N PHE A 152 -1.97 -29.71 16.05
CA PHE A 152 -1.81 -30.78 17.01
C PHE A 152 -0.38 -31.30 16.95
N ARG A 153 0.24 -31.44 18.13
CA ARG A 153 1.58 -32.01 18.31
C ARG A 153 1.49 -33.20 19.24
N PHE A 154 2.12 -34.29 18.84
CA PHE A 154 2.24 -35.55 19.59
C PHE A 154 3.69 -35.93 19.85
#